data_f1b922b002829e5dab2940800bd88b48
#
_entry.id   f1b922b002829e5dab2940800bd88b48
#
_cell.length_a   1.000
_cell.length_b   1.000
_cell.length_c   1.000
_cell.angle_alpha   90.00
_cell.angle_beta   90.00
_cell.angle_gamma   90.00
#
_symmetry.space_group_name_H-M   'P 1'
#
loop_
_entity.id
_entity.type
_entity.pdbx_description
1 polymer ?
#
loop_
_entity_poly.entity_id
_entity_poly.type
_entity_poly.pdbx_seq_one_letter_code
_entity_poly.pdbx_strand_id
1 'polypeptide(L)'
;MAEYNFQLRGWHALVGIAALLGFSGIEMFLRVRTVDDGMRNAVRERLLNEYSGRGPKDIARIVKEAREGSPIEPVPEVVQRDVQFTSIAAHGRMGASVILVRAEITVDGGPPPDGRSVRYFCVSRKFAQDGWMVVGESDSYLYYRELAP
;
A
#
# COMPACT_ATOMS: atom_id res chain seq x y z
N MET A 1 -30.33 45.56 9.11
CA MET A 1 -29.82 44.37 8.45
C MET A 1 -28.99 44.82 7.27
N ALA A 2 -27.68 44.63 7.30
CA ALA A 2 -26.80 45.02 6.19
C ALA A 2 -26.82 43.90 5.15
N GLU A 3 -27.43 44.18 3.99
CA GLU A 3 -27.35 43.27 2.84
C GLU A 3 -25.93 43.38 2.23
N TYR A 4 -25.11 42.35 2.44
CA TYR A 4 -23.84 42.22 1.74
C TYR A 4 -24.10 41.77 0.29
N ASN A 5 -24.18 42.73 -0.62
CA ASN A 5 -24.22 42.50 -2.06
C ASN A 5 -22.79 42.05 -2.53
N PHE A 6 -22.55 40.77 -2.58
CA PHE A 6 -21.30 40.22 -3.07
C PHE A 6 -21.33 40.21 -4.62
N GLN A 7 -20.91 41.30 -5.23
CA GLN A 7 -20.73 41.35 -6.67
C GLN A 7 -19.44 40.62 -7.05
N LEU A 8 -19.57 39.38 -7.46
CA LEU A 8 -18.48 38.62 -8.11
C LEU A 8 -18.12 39.31 -9.44
N ARG A 9 -17.12 40.17 -9.43
CA ARG A 9 -16.52 40.69 -10.68
C ARG A 9 -15.80 39.49 -11.33
N GLY A 10 -15.90 39.35 -12.70
CA GLY A 10 -15.35 38.24 -13.45
C GLY A 10 -13.87 37.91 -13.18
N TRP A 11 -13.10 38.92 -12.76
CA TRP A 11 -11.73 38.76 -12.32
C TRP A 11 -11.58 37.88 -11.06
N HIS A 12 -12.49 37.94 -10.11
CA HIS A 12 -12.45 37.07 -8.91
C HIS A 12 -12.72 35.61 -9.24
N ALA A 13 -13.55 35.35 -10.26
CA ALA A 13 -13.77 34.02 -10.78
C ALA A 13 -12.50 33.47 -11.43
N LEU A 14 -11.77 34.28 -12.21
CA LEU A 14 -10.50 33.90 -12.82
C LEU A 14 -9.43 33.60 -11.77
N VAL A 15 -9.31 34.41 -10.73
CA VAL A 15 -8.37 34.16 -9.61
C VAL A 15 -8.75 32.89 -8.87
N GLY A 16 -10.03 32.64 -8.62
CA GLY A 16 -10.52 31.41 -8.00
C GLY A 16 -10.19 30.17 -8.84
N ILE A 17 -10.40 30.22 -10.15
CA ILE A 17 -10.05 29.14 -11.07
C ILE A 17 -8.54 28.93 -11.11
N ALA A 18 -7.73 29.99 -11.20
CA ALA A 18 -6.28 29.90 -11.19
C ALA A 18 -5.73 29.32 -9.87
N ALA A 19 -6.33 29.70 -8.74
CA ALA A 19 -5.97 29.13 -7.44
C ALA A 19 -6.33 27.63 -7.34
N LEU A 20 -7.51 27.22 -7.83
CA LEU A 20 -7.92 25.81 -7.87
C LEU A 20 -7.02 24.99 -8.79
N LEU A 21 -6.67 25.51 -9.97
CA LEU A 21 -5.75 24.81 -10.90
C LEU A 21 -4.33 24.74 -10.34
N GLY A 22 -3.86 25.81 -9.67
CA GLY A 22 -2.57 25.82 -8.99
C GLY A 22 -2.52 24.81 -7.83
N PHE A 23 -3.57 24.75 -7.03
CA PHE A 23 -3.68 23.80 -5.91
C PHE A 23 -3.74 22.34 -6.42
N SER A 24 -4.54 22.10 -7.47
CA SER A 24 -4.61 20.76 -8.11
C SER A 24 -3.27 20.37 -8.73
N GLY A 25 -2.55 21.32 -9.34
CA GLY A 25 -1.21 21.08 -9.88
C GLY A 25 -0.19 20.71 -8.80
N ILE A 26 -0.22 21.41 -7.67
CA ILE A 26 0.64 21.12 -6.51
C ILE A 26 0.29 19.76 -5.91
N GLU A 27 -0.98 19.44 -5.72
CA GLU A 27 -1.41 18.12 -5.25
C GLU A 27 -0.95 17.00 -6.18
N MET A 28 -1.08 17.22 -7.49
CA MET A 28 -0.62 16.24 -8.49
C MET A 28 0.88 16.04 -8.44
N PHE A 29 1.65 17.06 -8.13
CA PHE A 29 3.12 17.02 -8.01
C PHE A 29 3.57 16.35 -6.70
N LEU A 30 2.81 16.52 -5.62
CA LEU A 30 3.10 15.94 -4.30
C LEU A 30 2.68 14.46 -4.16
N ARG A 31 2.02 13.89 -5.16
CA ARG A 31 1.63 12.48 -5.13
C ARG A 31 2.81 11.59 -5.50
N VAL A 32 3.08 10.61 -4.64
CA VAL A 32 4.03 9.52 -4.94
C VAL A 32 3.39 8.61 -5.99
N ARG A 33 4.02 8.52 -7.16
CA ARG A 33 3.54 7.67 -8.28
C ARG A 33 4.49 6.54 -8.61
N THR A 34 5.72 6.63 -8.12
CA THR A 34 6.76 5.65 -8.39
C THR A 34 7.08 4.84 -7.15
N VAL A 35 7.22 3.55 -7.34
CA VAL A 35 7.68 2.63 -6.28
C VAL A 35 9.20 2.66 -6.27
N ASP A 36 9.80 3.02 -5.15
CA ASP A 36 11.23 2.88 -4.95
C ASP A 36 11.62 1.40 -4.68
N ASP A 37 12.89 1.10 -4.78
CA ASP A 37 13.39 -0.27 -4.56
C ASP A 37 13.15 -0.74 -3.12
N GLY A 38 13.15 0.15 -2.15
CA GLY A 38 12.86 -0.17 -0.76
C GLY A 38 11.40 -0.63 -0.56
N MET A 39 10.43 0.08 -1.17
CA MET A 39 9.02 -0.34 -1.15
C MET A 39 8.83 -1.68 -1.85
N ARG A 40 9.46 -1.84 -3.03
CA ARG A 40 9.40 -3.09 -3.79
C ARG A 40 9.93 -4.27 -2.98
N ASN A 41 11.08 -4.10 -2.32
CA ASN A 41 11.69 -5.13 -1.49
C ASN A 41 10.83 -5.46 -0.28
N ALA A 42 10.24 -4.46 0.39
CA ALA A 42 9.34 -4.68 1.51
C ALA A 42 8.10 -5.51 1.12
N VAL A 43 7.50 -5.20 -0.03
CA VAL A 43 6.35 -5.97 -0.55
C VAL A 43 6.79 -7.37 -0.97
N ARG A 44 7.94 -7.52 -1.63
CA ARG A 44 8.47 -8.83 -2.01
C ARG A 44 8.75 -9.71 -0.79
N GLU A 45 9.43 -9.18 0.22
CA GLU A 45 9.71 -9.89 1.47
C GLU A 45 8.43 -10.35 2.16
N ARG A 46 7.40 -9.48 2.19
CA ARG A 46 6.10 -9.83 2.74
C ARG A 46 5.44 -11.00 2.00
N LEU A 47 5.47 -10.98 0.67
CA LEU A 47 4.91 -12.03 -0.17
C LEU A 47 5.70 -13.35 -0.06
N LEU A 48 7.02 -13.27 -0.08
CA LEU A 48 7.88 -14.46 0.12
C LEU A 48 7.60 -15.12 1.47
N ASN A 49 7.48 -14.35 2.55
CA ASN A 49 7.13 -14.87 3.86
C ASN A 49 5.74 -15.52 3.88
N GLU A 50 4.77 -14.95 3.19
CA GLU A 50 3.41 -15.49 3.13
C GLU A 50 3.36 -16.80 2.34
N TYR A 51 3.97 -16.85 1.15
CA TYR A 51 3.96 -18.04 0.31
C TYR A 51 4.92 -19.14 0.75
N SER A 52 5.88 -18.84 1.63
CA SER A 52 6.75 -19.84 2.26
C SER A 52 6.20 -20.39 3.59
N GLY A 53 4.97 -20.06 3.97
CA GLY A 53 4.36 -20.51 5.23
C GLY A 53 4.85 -19.77 6.47
N ARG A 54 5.49 -18.60 6.30
CA ARG A 54 5.94 -17.71 7.38
C ARG A 54 5.13 -16.42 7.48
N GLY A 55 3.93 -16.41 6.92
CA GLY A 55 3.05 -15.26 6.98
C GLY A 55 2.55 -14.98 8.40
N PRO A 56 2.03 -13.76 8.68
CA PRO A 56 1.49 -13.41 10.01
C PRO A 56 0.37 -14.34 10.48
N LYS A 57 -0.41 -14.90 9.57
CA LYS A 57 -1.47 -15.88 9.90
C LYS A 57 -0.86 -17.18 10.42
N ASP A 58 0.23 -17.63 9.82
CA ASP A 58 0.92 -18.85 10.24
C ASP A 58 1.59 -18.66 11.59
N ILE A 59 2.24 -17.52 11.79
CA ILE A 59 2.84 -17.16 13.10
C ILE A 59 1.76 -17.06 14.17
N ALA A 60 0.63 -16.42 13.88
CA ALA A 60 -0.48 -16.30 14.82
C ALA A 60 -1.07 -17.67 15.18
N ARG A 61 -1.18 -18.59 14.23
CA ARG A 61 -1.61 -19.98 14.46
C ARG A 61 -0.63 -20.69 15.37
N ILE A 62 0.67 -20.67 15.07
CA ILE A 62 1.71 -21.31 15.87
C ILE A 62 1.71 -20.79 17.32
N VAL A 63 1.58 -19.46 17.50
CA VAL A 63 1.52 -18.85 18.83
C VAL A 63 0.26 -19.29 19.60
N LYS A 64 -0.88 -19.41 18.90
CA LYS A 64 -2.12 -19.88 19.52
C LYS A 64 -2.00 -21.34 19.94
N GLU A 65 -1.51 -22.22 19.08
CA GLU A 65 -1.29 -23.64 19.37
C GLU A 65 -0.32 -23.84 20.55
N ALA A 66 0.76 -23.07 20.58
CA ALA A 66 1.73 -23.09 21.70
C ALA A 66 1.10 -22.66 23.03
N ARG A 67 0.15 -21.71 23.02
CA ARG A 67 -0.58 -21.28 24.23
C ARG A 67 -1.59 -22.30 24.72
N GLU A 68 -2.21 -23.02 23.81
CA GLU A 68 -3.24 -24.01 24.12
C GLU A 68 -2.65 -25.38 24.52
N GLY A 69 -1.30 -25.50 24.52
CA GLY A 69 -0.61 -26.75 24.85
C GLY A 69 -0.85 -27.88 23.84
N SER A 70 -1.37 -27.54 22.66
CA SER A 70 -1.55 -28.49 21.58
C SER A 70 -0.18 -28.90 21.00
N PRO A 71 -0.02 -30.16 20.56
CA PRO A 71 1.20 -30.56 19.88
C PRO A 71 1.43 -29.64 18.68
N ILE A 72 2.52 -28.91 18.70
CA ILE A 72 2.92 -28.01 17.60
C ILE A 72 3.17 -28.91 16.39
N GLU A 73 2.33 -28.78 15.36
CA GLU A 73 2.63 -29.42 14.09
C GLU A 73 4.00 -28.97 13.59
N PRO A 74 4.81 -29.91 13.05
CA PRO A 74 6.13 -29.54 12.53
C PRO A 74 5.96 -28.36 11.57
N VAL A 75 6.76 -27.32 11.80
CA VAL A 75 6.77 -26.13 10.91
C VAL A 75 6.96 -26.65 9.50
N PRO A 76 6.03 -26.38 8.59
CA PRO A 76 6.13 -26.88 7.22
C PRO A 76 7.47 -26.48 6.63
N GLU A 77 8.07 -27.43 5.91
CA GLU A 77 9.35 -27.20 5.22
C GLU A 77 9.24 -25.91 4.41
N VAL A 78 10.22 -25.02 4.58
CA VAL A 78 10.21 -23.72 3.91
C VAL A 78 10.32 -23.94 2.42
N VAL A 79 9.21 -23.88 1.73
CA VAL A 79 9.18 -23.95 0.27
C VAL A 79 9.70 -22.62 -0.27
N GLN A 80 10.84 -22.66 -0.93
CA GLN A 80 11.37 -21.48 -1.60
C GLN A 80 10.50 -21.19 -2.83
N ARG A 81 9.79 -20.06 -2.82
CA ARG A 81 8.92 -19.61 -3.91
C ARG A 81 9.60 -18.46 -4.65
N ASP A 82 9.42 -18.41 -5.96
CA ASP A 82 9.82 -17.25 -6.77
C ASP A 82 8.63 -16.33 -6.97
N VAL A 83 8.70 -15.13 -6.39
CA VAL A 83 7.68 -14.09 -6.51
C VAL A 83 8.18 -13.00 -7.43
N GLN A 84 7.48 -12.81 -8.55
CA GLN A 84 7.78 -11.80 -9.55
C GLN A 84 6.66 -10.78 -9.65
N PHE A 85 7.01 -9.51 -9.88
CA PHE A 85 6.06 -8.44 -10.14
C PHE A 85 5.87 -8.25 -11.64
N THR A 86 4.67 -8.47 -12.13
CA THR A 86 4.27 -8.11 -13.50
C THR A 86 4.03 -6.61 -13.59
N SER A 87 3.45 -6.02 -12.55
CA SER A 87 3.22 -4.58 -12.44
C SER A 87 3.27 -4.16 -10.97
N ILE A 88 3.83 -3.00 -10.69
CA ILE A 88 3.84 -2.43 -9.35
C ILE A 88 3.70 -0.90 -9.43
N ALA A 89 2.79 -0.35 -8.65
CA ALA A 89 2.51 1.08 -8.62
C ALA A 89 2.30 1.56 -7.19
N ALA A 90 2.68 2.79 -6.90
CA ALA A 90 2.45 3.43 -5.61
C ALA A 90 1.41 4.54 -5.72
N HIS A 91 0.64 4.73 -4.66
CA HIS A 91 -0.32 5.81 -4.52
C HIS A 91 -0.29 6.36 -3.09
N GLY A 92 -0.07 7.64 -2.97
CA GLY A 92 0.01 8.33 -1.69
C GLY A 92 0.53 9.75 -1.87
N ARG A 93 0.61 10.49 -0.77
CA ARG A 93 1.21 11.84 -0.75
C ARG A 93 2.67 11.75 -0.35
N MET A 94 3.50 12.60 -0.92
CA MET A 94 4.89 12.77 -0.50
C MET A 94 4.91 13.25 0.96
N GLY A 95 5.62 12.52 1.83
CA GLY A 95 5.64 12.79 3.27
C GLY A 95 4.53 12.11 4.07
N ALA A 96 3.60 11.39 3.45
CA ALA A 96 2.63 10.57 4.17
C ALA A 96 3.34 9.45 4.95
N SER A 97 2.82 9.14 6.13
CA SER A 97 3.32 8.04 6.96
C SER A 97 3.05 6.67 6.35
N VAL A 98 2.02 6.57 5.52
CA VAL A 98 1.61 5.34 4.84
C VAL A 98 1.42 5.62 3.35
N ILE A 99 1.96 4.75 2.53
CA ILE A 99 1.81 4.76 1.07
C ILE A 99 1.15 3.45 0.67
N LEU A 100 0.18 3.50 -0.22
CA LEU A 100 -0.43 2.31 -0.77
C LEU A 100 0.33 1.84 -2.00
N VAL A 101 0.59 0.55 -2.06
CA VAL A 101 1.26 -0.10 -3.19
C VAL A 101 0.32 -1.12 -3.79
N ARG A 102 0.00 -0.96 -5.06
CA ARG A 102 -0.67 -1.98 -5.87
C ARG A 102 0.40 -2.84 -6.52
N ALA A 103 0.35 -4.13 -6.29
CA ALA A 103 1.24 -5.11 -6.91
C ALA A 103 0.42 -6.13 -7.70
N GLU A 104 0.85 -6.41 -8.92
CA GLU A 104 0.39 -7.52 -9.73
C GLU A 104 1.52 -8.55 -9.78
N ILE A 105 1.23 -9.78 -9.35
CA ILE A 105 2.24 -10.78 -9.01
C ILE A 105 2.01 -12.10 -9.72
N THR A 106 3.11 -12.79 -9.96
CA THR A 106 3.16 -14.22 -10.32
C THR A 106 4.00 -14.95 -9.29
N VAL A 107 3.68 -16.21 -9.07
CA VAL A 107 4.41 -17.11 -8.16
C VAL A 107 4.86 -18.33 -8.94
N ASP A 108 6.14 -18.61 -8.93
CA ASP A 108 6.76 -19.72 -9.69
C ASP A 108 6.39 -19.68 -11.19
N GLY A 109 6.28 -18.48 -11.76
CA GLY A 109 5.93 -18.25 -13.17
C GLY A 109 4.44 -18.43 -13.52
N GLY A 110 3.58 -18.71 -12.54
CA GLY A 110 2.14 -18.91 -12.71
C GLY A 110 1.30 -17.96 -11.84
N PRO A 111 -0.03 -18.12 -11.86
CA PRO A 111 -0.89 -17.38 -10.94
C PRO A 111 -0.64 -17.80 -9.50
N PRO A 112 -0.80 -16.86 -8.52
CA PRO A 112 -0.64 -17.19 -7.11
C PRO A 112 -1.57 -18.31 -6.64
N PRO A 113 -1.15 -19.15 -5.68
CA PRO A 113 -1.95 -20.29 -5.20
C PRO A 113 -3.30 -19.88 -4.59
N ASP A 114 -3.40 -18.67 -4.06
CA ASP A 114 -4.62 -18.08 -3.50
C ASP A 114 -5.54 -17.41 -4.54
N GLY A 115 -5.14 -17.43 -5.82
CA GLY A 115 -5.86 -16.79 -6.92
C GLY A 115 -5.79 -15.26 -6.95
N ARG A 116 -5.05 -14.63 -6.03
CA ARG A 116 -4.96 -13.18 -5.90
C ARG A 116 -3.76 -12.61 -6.65
N SER A 117 -3.89 -12.47 -7.95
CA SER A 117 -2.83 -11.87 -8.78
C SER A 117 -2.64 -10.37 -8.55
N VAL A 118 -3.67 -9.65 -8.11
CA VAL A 118 -3.59 -8.22 -7.78
C VAL A 118 -3.80 -8.03 -6.29
N ARG A 119 -2.85 -7.35 -5.64
CA ARG A 119 -2.89 -7.10 -4.19
C ARG A 119 -2.54 -5.65 -3.87
N TYR A 120 -3.07 -5.15 -2.75
CA TYR A 120 -2.86 -3.79 -2.29
C TYR A 120 -2.24 -3.82 -0.90
N PHE A 121 -1.07 -3.18 -0.77
CA PHE A 121 -0.30 -3.15 0.47
C PHE A 121 -0.24 -1.74 1.03
N CYS A 122 -0.38 -1.61 2.34
CA CYS A 122 -0.05 -0.39 3.06
C CYS A 122 1.42 -0.47 3.49
N VAL A 123 2.24 0.44 2.98
CA VAL A 123 3.68 0.48 3.25
C VAL A 123 4.02 1.74 4.02
N SER A 124 4.78 1.61 5.09
CA SER A 124 5.22 2.72 5.94
C SER A 124 6.74 2.72 6.07
N ARG A 125 7.33 3.88 6.34
CA ARG A 125 8.74 3.96 6.70
C ARG A 125 8.97 3.32 8.06
N LYS A 126 10.07 2.60 8.19
CA LYS A 126 10.51 2.05 9.49
C LYS A 126 10.88 3.21 10.42
N PHE A 127 10.35 3.19 11.64
CA PHE A 127 10.73 4.17 12.65
C PHE A 127 12.18 3.92 13.07
N ALA A 128 13.00 4.97 13.09
CA ALA A 128 14.42 4.94 13.47
C ALA A 128 15.36 4.08 12.59
N GLN A 129 14.92 3.60 11.42
CA GLN A 129 15.74 2.88 10.47
C GLN A 129 15.41 3.34 9.05
N ASP A 130 16.44 3.42 8.19
CA ASP A 130 16.18 3.60 6.77
C ASP A 130 15.50 2.35 6.19
N GLY A 131 14.39 2.55 5.50
CA GLY A 131 13.69 1.47 4.83
C GLY A 131 12.17 1.52 4.96
N TRP A 132 11.53 0.57 4.32
CA TRP A 132 10.09 0.42 4.25
C TRP A 132 9.65 -0.89 4.90
N MET A 133 8.43 -0.93 5.39
CA MET A 133 7.78 -2.12 5.92
C MET A 133 6.32 -2.15 5.48
N VAL A 134 5.79 -3.33 5.23
CA VAL A 134 4.36 -3.54 5.01
C VAL A 134 3.67 -3.57 6.37
N VAL A 135 2.76 -2.62 6.61
CA VAL A 135 2.00 -2.50 7.86
C VAL A 135 0.59 -3.08 7.75
N GLY A 136 0.12 -3.31 6.52
CA GLY A 136 -1.20 -3.88 6.29
C GLY A 136 -1.41 -4.26 4.84
N GLU A 137 -2.52 -4.93 4.61
CA GLU A 137 -3.00 -5.31 3.28
C GLU A 137 -4.45 -4.84 3.14
N SER A 138 -4.81 -4.34 1.97
CA SER A 138 -6.16 -3.92 1.64
C SER A 138 -6.66 -4.71 0.44
N ASP A 139 -7.85 -5.27 0.56
CA ASP A 139 -8.50 -5.98 -0.54
C ASP A 139 -9.31 -5.04 -1.46
N SER A 140 -9.39 -3.75 -1.11
CA SER A 140 -10.26 -2.80 -1.80
C SER A 140 -9.49 -1.89 -2.74
N TYR A 141 -9.80 -1.97 -4.05
CA TYR A 141 -9.35 -1.01 -5.04
C TYR A 141 -9.84 0.42 -4.75
N LEU A 142 -11.04 0.56 -4.20
CA LEU A 142 -11.59 1.86 -3.81
C LEU A 142 -10.78 2.51 -2.70
N TYR A 143 -10.33 1.71 -1.72
CA TYR A 143 -9.43 2.21 -0.67
C TYR A 143 -8.11 2.69 -1.26
N TYR A 144 -7.54 1.93 -2.19
CA TYR A 144 -6.30 2.31 -2.87
C TYR A 144 -6.44 3.62 -3.65
N ARG A 145 -7.57 3.83 -4.31
CA ARG A 145 -7.77 4.96 -5.20
C ARG A 145 -8.29 6.21 -4.50
N GLU A 146 -9.28 6.05 -3.62
CA GLU A 146 -10.10 7.16 -3.10
C GLU A 146 -9.76 7.53 -1.65
N LEU A 147 -9.35 6.55 -0.85
CA LEU A 147 -9.14 6.70 0.59
C LEU A 147 -7.66 6.70 1.00
N ALA A 148 -6.75 6.58 0.05
CA ALA A 148 -5.33 6.71 0.34
C ALA A 148 -5.03 8.15 0.77
N PRO A 149 -4.47 8.36 1.97
CA PRO A 149 -4.13 9.68 2.47
C PRO A 149 -3.07 10.38 1.62
#